data_62386a075e6d82dea2f7f23d7638b6bb
#
_entry.id   62386a075e6d82dea2f7f23d7638b6bb
#
_cell.length_a   1.000
_cell.length_b   1.000
_cell.length_c   1.000
_cell.angle_alpha   90.00
_cell.angle_beta   90.00
_cell.angle_gamma   90.00
#
_symmetry.space_group_name_H-M   'P 1'
#
loop_
_entity.id
_entity.type
_entity.pdbx_description
1 polymer ?
#
loop_
_entity_poly.entity_id
_entity_poly.type
_entity_poly.pdbx_seq_one_letter_code
_entity_poly.pdbx_strand_id
1 'polypeptide(L)'
;MPLIVLFLLVVFILIVLFTRIKIVPQSNIYVVERLGKFYAAWETGVHFLCPFLDRVAKRVSIKEQVVDFKPQPVITKDNVTMQIDTVVFFQITNPVQFAYGVERPLAAIENLTATTLRNIIGELEFDATLNSRDLINTKITETIDHATDRWGIKVIRVELKNIDPPVDLSLIHISE
;
A
#
# COMPACT_ATOMS: atom_id res chain seq x y z
N MET A 1 -30.87 19.39 -45.92
CA MET A 1 -29.73 19.87 -45.13
C MET A 1 -29.96 19.74 -43.60
N PRO A 2 -31.09 20.26 -42.98
CA PRO A 2 -31.24 20.22 -41.51
C PRO A 2 -31.36 18.77 -40.93
N LEU A 3 -31.99 17.87 -41.64
CA LEU A 3 -32.14 16.46 -41.21
C LEU A 3 -30.80 15.71 -41.13
N ILE A 4 -29.87 15.98 -42.02
CA ILE A 4 -28.54 15.36 -41.99
C ILE A 4 -27.74 15.89 -40.81
N VAL A 5 -27.81 17.19 -40.58
CA VAL A 5 -27.13 17.81 -39.41
C VAL A 5 -27.69 17.27 -38.09
N LEU A 6 -29.02 17.12 -38.00
CA LEU A 6 -29.66 16.55 -36.82
C LEU A 6 -29.23 15.10 -36.61
N PHE A 7 -29.19 14.31 -37.68
CA PHE A 7 -28.74 12.92 -37.61
C PHE A 7 -27.28 12.80 -37.14
N LEU A 8 -26.37 13.61 -37.67
CA LEU A 8 -24.97 13.65 -37.27
C LEU A 8 -24.82 14.07 -35.81
N LEU A 9 -25.62 15.03 -35.33
CA LEU A 9 -25.61 15.45 -33.94
C LEU A 9 -26.06 14.34 -32.99
N VAL A 10 -27.13 13.61 -33.35
CA VAL A 10 -27.63 12.48 -32.57
C VAL A 10 -26.55 11.38 -32.48
N VAL A 11 -25.94 11.03 -33.62
CA VAL A 11 -24.87 10.03 -33.68
C VAL A 11 -23.68 10.45 -32.82
N PHE A 12 -23.29 11.72 -32.87
CA PHE A 12 -22.21 12.27 -32.05
C PHE A 12 -22.53 12.16 -30.55
N ILE A 13 -23.75 12.52 -30.13
CA ILE A 13 -24.19 12.38 -28.73
C ILE A 13 -24.16 10.91 -28.31
N LEU A 14 -24.64 9.98 -29.13
CA LEU A 14 -24.60 8.56 -28.82
C LEU A 14 -23.15 8.07 -28.65
N ILE A 15 -22.23 8.44 -29.53
CA ILE A 15 -20.82 8.07 -29.41
C ILE A 15 -20.24 8.58 -28.10
N VAL A 16 -20.49 9.84 -27.73
CA VAL A 16 -20.04 10.43 -26.48
C VAL A 16 -20.61 9.66 -25.27
N LEU A 17 -21.87 9.27 -25.31
CA LEU A 17 -22.50 8.51 -24.22
C LEU A 17 -21.89 7.11 -24.09
N PHE A 18 -21.71 6.39 -25.19
CA PHE A 18 -21.12 5.04 -25.15
C PHE A 18 -19.65 5.03 -24.69
N THR A 19 -18.86 6.05 -25.05
CA THR A 19 -17.46 6.14 -24.61
C THR A 19 -17.30 6.42 -23.11
N ARG A 20 -18.36 6.81 -22.41
CA ARG A 20 -18.37 7.12 -20.98
C ARG A 20 -18.75 5.95 -20.07
N ILE A 21 -19.08 4.83 -20.67
CA ILE A 21 -19.31 3.59 -19.89
C ILE A 21 -17.96 3.09 -19.38
N LYS A 22 -17.85 2.91 -18.07
CA LYS A 22 -16.68 2.32 -17.41
C LYS A 22 -17.07 1.01 -16.74
N ILE A 23 -16.30 -0.02 -17.05
CA ILE A 23 -16.44 -1.33 -16.41
C ILE A 23 -15.38 -1.40 -15.31
N VAL A 24 -15.83 -1.60 -14.07
CA VAL A 24 -14.94 -1.81 -12.93
C VAL A 24 -14.73 -3.32 -12.79
N PRO A 25 -13.51 -3.83 -12.98
CA PRO A 25 -13.23 -5.27 -12.85
C PRO A 25 -13.33 -5.71 -11.39
N GLN A 26 -13.52 -7.01 -11.20
CA GLN A 26 -13.61 -7.62 -9.88
C GLN A 26 -12.36 -7.32 -9.04
N SER A 27 -12.56 -7.12 -7.75
CA SER A 27 -11.51 -6.77 -6.77
C SER A 27 -10.86 -5.40 -6.99
N ASN A 28 -11.49 -4.52 -7.75
CA ASN A 28 -11.10 -3.12 -7.87
C ASN A 28 -12.25 -2.21 -7.45
N ILE A 29 -11.88 -1.05 -6.90
CA ILE A 29 -12.81 0.03 -6.58
C ILE A 29 -12.26 1.30 -7.20
N TYR A 30 -13.13 2.04 -7.89
CA TYR A 30 -12.76 3.32 -8.50
C TYR A 30 -13.32 4.46 -7.66
N VAL A 31 -12.42 5.29 -7.14
CA VAL A 31 -12.77 6.53 -6.44
C VAL A 31 -13.04 7.60 -7.49
N VAL A 32 -14.26 8.10 -7.52
CA VAL A 32 -14.72 9.08 -8.51
C VAL A 32 -14.93 10.42 -7.85
N GLU A 33 -14.41 11.44 -8.49
CA GLU A 33 -14.60 12.85 -8.15
C GLU A 33 -15.53 13.52 -9.15
N ARG A 34 -16.38 14.39 -8.62
CA ARG A 34 -17.21 15.31 -9.40
C ARG A 34 -16.78 16.75 -9.11
N LEU A 35 -16.29 17.44 -10.12
CA LEU A 35 -15.79 18.83 -9.99
C LEU A 35 -14.74 18.98 -8.87
N GLY A 36 -13.86 17.97 -8.70
CA GLY A 36 -12.80 18.00 -7.69
C GLY A 36 -13.23 17.58 -6.28
N LYS A 37 -14.50 17.24 -6.06
CA LYS A 37 -15.00 16.73 -4.79
C LYS A 37 -15.29 15.23 -4.90
N PHE A 38 -15.00 14.48 -3.83
CA PHE A 38 -15.41 13.08 -3.73
C PHE A 38 -16.91 12.94 -4.03
N TYR A 39 -17.25 12.06 -4.95
CA TYR A 39 -18.63 11.78 -5.34
C TYR A 39 -19.06 10.36 -4.92
N ALA A 40 -18.32 9.35 -5.34
CA ALA A 40 -18.65 7.95 -5.07
C ALA A 40 -17.43 7.04 -5.18
N ALA A 41 -17.48 5.91 -4.50
CA ALA A 41 -16.60 4.76 -4.70
C ALA A 41 -17.38 3.73 -5.53
N TRP A 42 -16.92 3.43 -6.74
CA TRP A 42 -17.57 2.48 -7.63
C TRP A 42 -16.99 1.08 -7.42
N GLU A 43 -17.86 0.21 -7.01
CA GLU A 43 -17.60 -1.22 -6.90
C GLU A 43 -17.64 -1.90 -8.27
N THR A 44 -17.37 -3.22 -8.28
CA THR A 44 -17.42 -4.05 -9.50
C THR A 44 -18.73 -3.90 -10.25
N GLY A 45 -18.66 -3.66 -11.55
CA GLY A 45 -19.82 -3.54 -12.39
C GLY A 45 -19.68 -2.49 -13.48
N VAL A 46 -20.81 -2.18 -14.12
CA VAL A 46 -20.90 -1.17 -15.18
C VAL A 46 -21.37 0.15 -14.57
N HIS A 47 -20.59 1.20 -14.77
CA HIS A 47 -20.88 2.54 -14.28
C HIS A 47 -20.82 3.55 -15.42
N PHE A 48 -21.60 4.63 -15.27
CA PHE A 48 -21.64 5.72 -16.23
C PHE A 48 -20.92 6.94 -15.68
N LEU A 49 -19.90 7.40 -16.40
CA LEU A 49 -19.13 8.60 -16.06
C LEU A 49 -19.74 9.81 -16.75
N CYS A 50 -20.28 10.77 -15.98
CA CYS A 50 -20.80 12.02 -16.56
C CYS A 50 -19.68 12.77 -17.29
N PRO A 51 -19.86 13.04 -18.61
CA PRO A 51 -18.88 13.82 -19.36
C PRO A 51 -18.67 15.19 -18.72
N PHE A 52 -17.39 15.64 -18.68
CA PHE A 52 -16.94 16.93 -18.15
C PHE A 52 -17.04 17.13 -16.63
N LEU A 53 -17.92 16.40 -15.92
CA LEU A 53 -18.15 16.57 -14.48
C LEU A 53 -17.37 15.55 -13.65
N ASP A 54 -17.35 14.28 -14.10
CA ASP A 54 -16.82 13.16 -13.34
C ASP A 54 -15.43 12.75 -13.82
N ARG A 55 -14.56 12.46 -12.87
CA ARG A 55 -13.21 11.95 -13.09
C ARG A 55 -12.92 10.78 -12.17
N VAL A 56 -12.28 9.72 -12.69
CA VAL A 56 -11.71 8.66 -11.86
C VAL A 56 -10.43 9.21 -11.23
N ALA A 57 -10.47 9.52 -9.94
CA ALA A 57 -9.34 10.05 -9.19
C ALA A 57 -8.30 8.97 -8.88
N LYS A 58 -8.76 7.81 -8.43
CA LYS A 58 -7.87 6.70 -8.07
C LYS A 58 -8.54 5.35 -8.38
N ARG A 59 -7.73 4.40 -8.85
CA ARG A 59 -8.12 2.99 -8.99
C ARG A 59 -7.43 2.22 -7.89
N VAL A 60 -8.21 1.53 -7.07
CA VAL A 60 -7.73 0.85 -5.87
C VAL A 60 -8.01 -0.64 -6.01
N SER A 61 -6.99 -1.46 -5.90
CA SER A 61 -7.15 -2.91 -5.79
C SER A 61 -7.37 -3.27 -4.32
N ILE A 62 -8.42 -4.04 -4.04
CA ILE A 62 -8.73 -4.55 -2.70
C ILE A 62 -8.15 -5.95 -2.45
N LYS A 63 -7.32 -6.44 -3.37
CA LYS A 63 -6.57 -7.69 -3.18
C LYS A 63 -5.45 -7.48 -2.17
N GLU A 64 -5.04 -8.55 -1.53
CA GLU A 64 -3.79 -8.57 -0.77
C GLU A 64 -2.61 -8.18 -1.66
N GLN A 65 -1.77 -7.30 -1.16
CA GLN A 65 -0.57 -6.80 -1.83
C GLN A 65 0.64 -7.09 -0.97
N VAL A 66 1.76 -7.31 -1.62
CA VAL A 66 3.05 -7.60 -0.98
C VAL A 66 4.05 -6.55 -1.43
N VAL A 67 4.74 -5.95 -0.46
CA VAL A 67 5.81 -4.99 -0.72
C VAL A 67 7.07 -5.44 0.01
N ASP A 68 8.15 -5.53 -0.74
CA ASP A 68 9.49 -5.82 -0.26
C ASP A 68 10.23 -4.49 -0.06
N PHE A 69 10.60 -4.18 1.17
CA PHE A 69 11.34 -2.96 1.50
C PHE A 69 12.83 -3.22 1.53
N LYS A 70 13.60 -2.20 1.16
CA LYS A 70 15.06 -2.28 1.18
C LYS A 70 15.59 -2.54 2.58
N PRO A 71 16.78 -3.19 2.69
CA PRO A 71 17.45 -3.41 3.96
C PRO A 71 17.58 -2.11 4.77
N GLN A 72 17.20 -2.18 6.03
CA GLN A 72 17.28 -1.05 6.96
C GLN A 72 18.39 -1.30 7.98
N PRO A 73 19.30 -0.33 8.18
CA PRO A 73 20.29 -0.43 9.23
C PRO A 73 19.63 -0.24 10.60
N VAL A 74 19.87 -1.17 11.49
CA VAL A 74 19.39 -1.13 12.88
C VAL A 74 20.55 -1.44 13.83
N ILE A 75 20.44 -0.97 15.06
CA ILE A 75 21.44 -1.17 16.11
C ILE A 75 20.73 -1.81 17.30
N THR A 76 21.27 -2.93 17.76
CA THR A 76 20.77 -3.65 18.94
C THR A 76 21.18 -2.96 20.24
N LYS A 77 20.60 -3.41 21.36
CA LYS A 77 20.89 -2.90 22.70
C LYS A 77 22.37 -3.06 23.09
N ASP A 78 23.00 -4.14 22.65
CA ASP A 78 24.42 -4.45 22.82
C ASP A 78 25.34 -3.82 21.75
N ASN A 79 24.81 -2.80 21.02
CA ASN A 79 25.54 -1.98 20.06
C ASN A 79 26.04 -2.73 18.81
N VAL A 80 25.38 -3.80 18.41
CA VAL A 80 25.65 -4.50 17.15
C VAL A 80 24.82 -3.89 16.02
N THR A 81 25.48 -3.43 14.96
CA THR A 81 24.79 -2.93 13.75
C THR A 81 24.48 -4.09 12.81
N MET A 82 23.25 -4.18 12.34
CA MET A 82 22.82 -5.19 11.37
C MET A 82 21.94 -4.58 10.29
N GLN A 83 21.79 -5.27 9.15
CA GLN A 83 20.87 -4.93 8.08
C GLN A 83 19.68 -5.90 8.13
N ILE A 84 18.47 -5.35 8.09
CA ILE A 84 17.26 -6.17 8.15
C ILE A 84 16.35 -5.83 6.99
N ASP A 85 15.99 -6.85 6.19
CA ASP A 85 15.01 -6.77 5.13
C ASP A 85 13.63 -7.10 5.69
N THR A 86 12.62 -6.35 5.26
CA THR A 86 11.24 -6.58 5.67
C THR A 86 10.31 -6.71 4.49
N VAL A 87 9.37 -7.64 4.59
CA VAL A 87 8.26 -7.82 3.65
C VAL A 87 6.96 -7.53 4.36
N VAL A 88 6.13 -6.67 3.79
CA VAL A 88 4.84 -6.28 4.35
C VAL A 88 3.72 -6.78 3.46
N PHE A 89 2.80 -7.53 4.06
CA PHE A 89 1.56 -8.01 3.44
C PHE A 89 0.42 -7.16 3.94
N PHE A 90 -0.28 -6.51 3.02
CA PHE A 90 -1.38 -5.61 3.38
C PHE A 90 -2.52 -5.66 2.37
N GLN A 91 -3.67 -5.19 2.78
CA GLN A 91 -4.87 -5.08 1.96
C GLN A 91 -5.52 -3.72 2.18
N ILE A 92 -6.11 -3.15 1.14
CA ILE A 92 -6.85 -1.90 1.25
C ILE A 92 -8.30 -2.23 1.61
N THR A 93 -8.73 -1.77 2.79
CA THR A 93 -10.07 -2.01 3.34
C THR A 93 -11.01 -0.84 3.07
N ASN A 94 -10.47 0.39 3.06
CA ASN A 94 -11.24 1.59 2.76
C ASN A 94 -10.59 2.39 1.63
N PRO A 95 -11.09 2.26 0.38
CA PRO A 95 -10.52 2.93 -0.78
C PRO A 95 -10.57 4.47 -0.72
N VAL A 96 -11.54 5.03 -0.02
CA VAL A 96 -11.70 6.49 0.12
C VAL A 96 -10.63 7.03 1.06
N GLN A 97 -10.44 6.41 2.23
CA GLN A 97 -9.37 6.78 3.15
C GLN A 97 -7.99 6.57 2.52
N PHE A 98 -7.82 5.50 1.75
CA PHE A 98 -6.59 5.25 1.00
C PHE A 98 -6.31 6.32 -0.07
N ALA A 99 -7.36 6.85 -0.71
CA ALA A 99 -7.21 7.86 -1.75
C ALA A 99 -6.86 9.25 -1.20
N TYR A 100 -7.43 9.60 -0.04
CA TYR A 100 -7.37 10.96 0.51
C TYR A 100 -6.66 11.07 1.87
N GLY A 101 -6.47 9.96 2.57
CA GLY A 101 -5.89 9.96 3.93
C GLY A 101 -4.37 10.11 3.97
N VAL A 102 -3.69 9.71 2.90
CA VAL A 102 -2.23 9.78 2.80
C VAL A 102 -1.79 9.96 1.35
N GLU A 103 -0.86 10.86 1.12
CA GLU A 103 -0.39 11.19 -0.23
C GLU A 103 0.43 10.05 -0.86
N ARG A 104 1.35 9.47 -0.07
CA ARG A 104 2.28 8.42 -0.51
C ARG A 104 2.22 7.22 0.45
N PRO A 105 1.18 6.35 0.33
CA PRO A 105 0.92 5.30 1.31
C PRO A 105 2.07 4.31 1.45
N LEU A 106 2.68 3.86 0.37
CA LEU A 106 3.79 2.90 0.42
C LEU A 106 5.02 3.47 1.13
N ALA A 107 5.39 4.72 0.81
CA ALA A 107 6.50 5.38 1.48
C ALA A 107 6.20 5.65 2.98
N ALA A 108 4.94 5.91 3.33
CA ALA A 108 4.53 6.06 4.71
C ALA A 108 4.65 4.73 5.48
N ILE A 109 4.21 3.61 4.89
CA ILE A 109 4.37 2.27 5.48
C ILE A 109 5.85 1.92 5.63
N GLU A 110 6.68 2.17 4.60
CA GLU A 110 8.13 1.92 4.63
C GLU A 110 8.80 2.64 5.81
N ASN A 111 8.58 3.94 5.93
CA ASN A 111 9.16 4.74 7.01
C ASN A 111 8.64 4.32 8.39
N LEU A 112 7.35 3.98 8.50
CA LEU A 112 6.76 3.50 9.74
C LEU A 112 7.37 2.14 10.12
N THR A 113 7.52 1.22 9.17
CA THR A 113 8.16 -0.07 9.36
C THR A 113 9.60 0.09 9.82
N ALA A 114 10.39 0.92 9.14
CA ALA A 114 11.78 1.18 9.48
C ALA A 114 11.93 1.76 10.89
N THR A 115 11.06 2.70 11.28
CA THR A 115 11.10 3.33 12.61
C THR A 115 10.69 2.34 13.70
N THR A 116 9.61 1.58 13.47
CA THR A 116 9.12 0.58 14.42
C THR A 116 10.14 -0.54 14.61
N LEU A 117 10.74 -1.02 13.51
CA LEU A 117 11.79 -2.02 13.54
C LEU A 117 12.99 -1.54 14.38
N ARG A 118 13.45 -0.32 14.13
CA ARG A 118 14.57 0.27 14.89
C ARG A 118 14.29 0.36 16.38
N ASN A 119 13.07 0.73 16.75
CA ASN A 119 12.68 0.81 18.16
C ASN A 119 12.67 -0.58 18.82
N ILE A 120 12.03 -1.57 18.18
CA ILE A 120 11.93 -2.93 18.74
C ILE A 120 13.31 -3.59 18.86
N ILE A 121 14.14 -3.49 17.81
CA ILE A 121 15.48 -4.10 17.80
C ILE A 121 16.41 -3.38 18.79
N GLY A 122 16.28 -2.07 18.94
CA GLY A 122 17.08 -1.30 19.90
C GLY A 122 16.86 -1.68 21.38
N GLU A 123 15.77 -2.37 21.69
CA GLU A 123 15.47 -2.92 23.01
C GLU A 123 16.02 -4.34 23.22
N LEU A 124 16.40 -5.03 22.15
CA LEU A 124 16.85 -6.44 22.14
C LEU A 124 18.36 -6.54 21.98
N GLU A 125 18.93 -7.56 22.61
CA GLU A 125 20.31 -7.99 22.35
C GLU A 125 20.38 -8.75 21.00
N PHE A 126 21.57 -8.84 20.43
CA PHE A 126 21.79 -9.49 19.14
C PHE A 126 21.24 -10.93 19.09
N ASP A 127 21.62 -11.77 20.07
CA ASP A 127 21.17 -13.16 20.14
C ASP A 127 19.65 -13.27 20.32
N ALA A 128 19.07 -12.38 21.12
CA ALA A 128 17.62 -12.32 21.31
C ALA A 128 16.91 -11.93 20.02
N THR A 129 17.48 -11.03 19.23
CA THR A 129 16.92 -10.63 17.91
C THR A 129 16.86 -11.81 16.95
N LEU A 130 17.91 -12.63 16.88
CA LEU A 130 17.95 -13.81 16.03
C LEU A 130 16.93 -14.89 16.42
N ASN A 131 16.72 -15.07 17.73
CA ASN A 131 15.86 -16.12 18.28
C ASN A 131 14.38 -15.71 18.44
N SER A 132 14.06 -14.41 18.36
CA SER A 132 12.72 -13.88 18.64
C SER A 132 12.00 -13.34 17.40
N ARG A 133 12.31 -13.84 16.21
CA ARG A 133 11.74 -13.34 14.94
C ARG A 133 10.22 -13.27 14.95
N ASP A 134 9.54 -14.31 15.44
CA ASP A 134 8.08 -14.36 15.47
C ASP A 134 7.48 -13.30 16.39
N LEU A 135 8.12 -13.06 17.54
CA LEU A 135 7.71 -12.00 18.46
C LEU A 135 7.88 -10.61 17.84
N ILE A 136 9.01 -10.40 17.15
CA ILE A 136 9.31 -9.14 16.45
C ILE A 136 8.30 -8.93 15.33
N ASN A 137 8.05 -9.93 14.49
CA ASN A 137 7.06 -9.87 13.40
C ASN A 137 5.67 -9.50 13.93
N THR A 138 5.24 -10.13 15.04
CA THR A 138 3.95 -9.83 15.67
C THR A 138 3.88 -8.39 16.16
N LYS A 139 4.87 -7.93 16.92
CA LYS A 139 4.90 -6.56 17.45
C LYS A 139 4.92 -5.49 16.35
N ILE A 140 5.71 -5.73 15.29
CA ILE A 140 5.75 -4.81 14.14
C ILE A 140 4.39 -4.78 13.45
N THR A 141 3.81 -5.95 13.18
CA THR A 141 2.49 -6.06 12.53
C THR A 141 1.43 -5.29 13.29
N GLU A 142 1.29 -5.51 14.59
CA GLU A 142 0.30 -4.82 15.44
C GLU A 142 0.50 -3.30 15.44
N THR A 143 1.75 -2.85 15.58
CA THR A 143 2.05 -1.40 15.62
C THR A 143 1.73 -0.73 14.29
N ILE A 144 2.11 -1.36 13.18
CA ILE A 144 1.89 -0.78 11.85
C ILE A 144 0.41 -0.85 11.47
N ASP A 145 -0.27 -1.95 11.75
CA ASP A 145 -1.70 -2.12 11.48
C ASP A 145 -2.52 -1.02 12.16
N HIS A 146 -2.29 -0.79 13.46
CA HIS A 146 -2.95 0.27 14.19
C HIS A 146 -2.69 1.68 13.61
N ALA A 147 -1.47 1.94 13.15
CA ALA A 147 -1.10 3.24 12.59
C ALA A 147 -1.68 3.46 11.18
N THR A 148 -1.84 2.40 10.38
CA THR A 148 -2.29 2.46 8.98
C THR A 148 -3.82 2.36 8.83
N ASP A 149 -4.53 1.97 9.88
CA ASP A 149 -6.00 1.84 9.89
C ASP A 149 -6.68 3.16 9.46
N ARG A 150 -6.20 4.30 9.93
CA ARG A 150 -6.69 5.64 9.53
C ARG A 150 -6.52 5.95 8.04
N TRP A 151 -5.68 5.21 7.32
CA TRP A 151 -5.46 5.33 5.88
C TRP A 151 -6.26 4.30 5.08
N GLY A 152 -7.11 3.52 5.76
CA GLY A 152 -7.90 2.45 5.15
C GLY A 152 -7.04 1.29 4.66
N ILE A 153 -5.90 1.04 5.31
CA ILE A 153 -4.97 -0.04 5.00
C ILE A 153 -4.95 -0.99 6.20
N LYS A 154 -5.20 -2.27 5.94
CA LYS A 154 -5.06 -3.37 6.88
C LYS A 154 -3.74 -4.07 6.63
N VAL A 155 -2.84 -4.03 7.61
CA VAL A 155 -1.61 -4.82 7.56
C VAL A 155 -1.91 -6.22 8.09
N ILE A 156 -1.70 -7.23 7.24
CA ILE A 156 -2.02 -8.62 7.57
C ILE A 156 -0.88 -9.23 8.37
N ARG A 157 0.36 -9.03 7.87
CA ARG A 157 1.59 -9.47 8.53
C ARG A 157 2.80 -8.72 8.01
N VAL A 158 3.82 -8.67 8.85
CA VAL A 158 5.16 -8.20 8.50
C VAL A 158 6.14 -9.32 8.81
N GLU A 159 7.03 -9.61 7.88
CA GLU A 159 8.03 -10.65 8.04
C GLU A 159 9.44 -10.08 7.87
N LEU A 160 10.33 -10.47 8.77
CA LEU A 160 11.76 -10.25 8.62
C LEU A 160 12.31 -11.29 7.65
N LYS A 161 12.78 -10.85 6.49
CA LYS A 161 13.30 -11.72 5.41
C LYS A 161 14.72 -12.18 5.73
N ASN A 162 15.65 -11.23 5.81
CA ASN A 162 17.05 -11.48 6.16
C ASN A 162 17.45 -10.61 7.36
N ILE A 163 18.34 -11.15 8.17
CA ILE A 163 19.02 -10.42 9.23
C ILE A 163 20.51 -10.65 8.97
N ASP A 164 21.18 -9.66 8.39
CA ASP A 164 22.57 -9.74 8.03
C ASP A 164 23.43 -9.09 9.12
N PRO A 165 24.21 -9.88 9.88
CA PRO A 165 25.16 -9.36 10.86
C PRO A 165 26.30 -8.61 10.17
N PRO A 166 27.03 -7.74 10.89
CA PRO A 166 28.21 -7.07 10.35
C PRO A 166 29.27 -8.10 9.90
N VAL A 167 29.93 -7.80 8.80
CA VAL A 167 30.93 -8.67 8.15
C VAL A 167 32.04 -9.13 9.10
N ASP A 168 32.37 -8.30 10.10
CA ASP A 168 33.42 -8.59 11.08
C ASP A 168 33.08 -9.77 12.01
N LEU A 169 31.81 -10.05 12.28
CA LEU A 169 31.39 -11.18 13.10
C LEU A 169 31.32 -12.50 12.31
N SER A 170 31.19 -12.43 10.98
CA SER A 170 31.15 -13.63 10.13
C SER A 170 32.50 -14.33 9.98
N LEU A 171 33.61 -13.64 10.28
CA LEU A 171 34.97 -14.18 10.17
C LEU A 171 35.44 -14.93 11.42
N ILE A 172 34.73 -14.81 12.55
CA ILE A 172 35.13 -15.45 13.82
C ILE A 172 34.74 -16.92 13.88
N HIS A 173 33.80 -17.36 13.05
CA HIS A 173 33.32 -18.76 13.04
C HIS A 173 34.01 -19.70 12.04
N ILE A 174 35.10 -19.27 11.36
CA ILE A 174 35.80 -20.10 10.37
C ILE A 174 37.11 -20.67 10.93
N SER A 175 37.41 -20.49 12.21
CA SER A 175 38.65 -20.99 12.81
C SER A 175 38.40 -21.86 14.06
N GLU A 176 37.65 -22.96 13.89
CA GLU A 176 37.74 -24.14 14.74
C GLU A 176 37.50 -25.43 13.93
#